data_0e314be818432da2870ba0433f5ef848
#
_entry.id   0e314be818432da2870ba0433f5ef848
#
_cell.length_a   1.000
_cell.length_b   1.000
_cell.length_c   1.000
_cell.angle_alpha   90.00
_cell.angle_beta   90.00
_cell.angle_gamma   90.00
#
_symmetry.space_group_name_H-M   'P 1'
#
loop_
_entity.id
_entity.type
_entity.pdbx_description
1 polymer ?
#
loop_
_entity_poly.entity_id
_entity_poly.type
_entity_poly.pdbx_seq_one_letter_code
_entity_poly.pdbx_strand_id
1 'polypeptide(L)'
;LYKILFYNRMKDYILRVTKSRYKDKYKYEYYDKNENKVDAKVAKVHLEGLYIPPAYEDVKININKKSKVLAIGYDTKGRAQYIYNKKHTKKQSESKYKHMIEFGESYKKIIKQINKDLYTEGETKNKQIATILKIVINCCFRIGNDKYMKENKSYGVSTLLSKHVKINKNNISIDFIGKKGVRNQCKVNNKKLSKNLRKKKRTIKKEDRLFTYRKKNRYYDIKCTDVNKYLKQFGNFTTKNFRTWNANIELISLLLKDDQEDSGTLSKRNKKINEVVQKVAHKLHNTKTICRKNYIDPYLIDTYLNDTKRFYGTFK
;
A
#
# COMPACT_ATOMS: atom_id res chain seq x y z
N LEU A 1 -17.60 -18.91 -6.85
CA LEU A 1 -18.47 -17.73 -7.09
C LEU A 1 -17.68 -16.45 -7.35
N TYR A 2 -16.58 -16.14 -6.62
CA TYR A 2 -15.77 -14.94 -6.87
C TYR A 2 -14.99 -14.94 -8.19
N LYS A 3 -14.59 -16.11 -8.72
CA LYS A 3 -13.98 -16.23 -10.06
C LYS A 3 -14.96 -15.77 -11.17
N ILE A 4 -16.25 -15.99 -11.01
CA ILE A 4 -17.29 -15.70 -12.03
C ILE A 4 -17.61 -14.18 -12.08
N LEU A 5 -17.65 -13.48 -10.95
CA LEU A 5 -18.02 -12.06 -10.88
C LEU A 5 -17.01 -11.09 -11.53
N PHE A 6 -15.73 -11.47 -11.61
CA PHE A 6 -14.69 -10.66 -12.27
C PHE A 6 -14.44 -11.06 -13.73
N TYR A 7 -14.93 -12.21 -14.17
CA TYR A 7 -14.81 -12.71 -15.53
C TYR A 7 -15.55 -11.85 -16.56
N ASN A 8 -16.63 -11.16 -16.15
CA ASN A 8 -17.51 -10.36 -17.03
C ASN A 8 -17.02 -8.92 -17.32
N ARG A 9 -15.79 -8.53 -16.96
CA ARG A 9 -15.30 -7.16 -17.20
C ARG A 9 -14.68 -6.92 -18.58
N MET A 10 -14.34 -7.96 -19.33
CA MET A 10 -13.90 -7.85 -20.71
C MET A 10 -14.97 -8.44 -21.62
N LYS A 11 -15.57 -7.59 -22.45
CA LYS A 11 -16.60 -8.02 -23.41
C LYS A 11 -15.99 -8.85 -24.54
N ASP A 12 -14.81 -8.41 -25.02
CA ASP A 12 -14.09 -9.05 -26.11
C ASP A 12 -12.62 -9.21 -25.73
N TYR A 13 -12.13 -10.44 -25.83
CA TYR A 13 -10.78 -10.80 -25.42
C TYR A 13 -10.23 -11.97 -26.24
N ILE A 14 -8.90 -12.07 -26.27
CA ILE A 14 -8.16 -13.25 -26.69
C ILE A 14 -7.67 -13.95 -25.42
N LEU A 15 -7.95 -15.24 -25.29
CA LEU A 15 -7.47 -16.10 -24.23
C LEU A 15 -6.12 -16.72 -24.63
N ARG A 16 -5.06 -16.49 -23.85
CA ARG A 16 -3.78 -17.16 -23.99
C ARG A 16 -3.74 -18.35 -23.04
N VAL A 17 -3.58 -19.54 -23.57
CA VAL A 17 -3.45 -20.80 -22.83
C VAL A 17 -2.04 -21.34 -23.00
N THR A 18 -1.42 -21.85 -21.93
CA THR A 18 -0.12 -22.51 -22.00
C THR A 18 -0.31 -23.94 -22.53
N LYS A 19 0.22 -24.22 -23.73
CA LYS A 19 0.18 -25.57 -24.34
C LYS A 19 1.25 -26.49 -23.77
N SER A 20 2.48 -25.96 -23.68
CA SER A 20 3.60 -26.73 -23.16
C SER A 20 4.61 -25.82 -22.48
N ARG A 21 5.32 -26.38 -21.49
CA ARG A 21 6.43 -25.74 -20.80
C ARG A 21 7.63 -26.67 -20.77
N TYR A 22 8.77 -26.19 -21.27
CA TYR A 22 10.04 -26.89 -21.15
C TYR A 22 11.09 -25.91 -20.64
N LYS A 23 11.64 -26.15 -19.43
CA LYS A 23 12.48 -25.19 -18.69
C LYS A 23 11.79 -23.82 -18.63
N ASP A 24 12.40 -22.75 -19.16
CA ASP A 24 11.84 -21.38 -19.19
C ASP A 24 11.18 -21.03 -20.53
N LYS A 25 11.02 -22.01 -21.44
CA LYS A 25 10.35 -21.84 -22.74
C LYS A 25 8.88 -22.25 -22.62
N TYR A 26 8.00 -21.35 -23.02
CA TYR A 26 6.55 -21.55 -23.01
C TYR A 26 6.02 -21.50 -24.44
N LYS A 27 5.18 -22.46 -24.81
CA LYS A 27 4.37 -22.41 -26.05
C LYS A 27 2.95 -22.07 -25.66
N TYR A 28 2.34 -21.16 -26.41
CA TYR A 28 0.98 -20.70 -26.16
C TYR A 28 0.08 -20.98 -27.34
N GLU A 29 -1.18 -21.23 -27.03
CA GLU A 29 -2.31 -21.21 -27.97
C GLU A 29 -3.22 -20.06 -27.60
N TYR A 30 -3.93 -19.53 -28.58
CA TYR A 30 -4.80 -18.40 -28.45
C TYR A 30 -6.20 -18.75 -28.94
N TYR A 31 -7.21 -18.29 -28.20
CA TYR A 31 -8.61 -18.54 -28.49
C TYR A 31 -9.39 -17.24 -28.35
N ASP A 32 -10.44 -17.07 -29.15
CA ASP A 32 -11.41 -15.99 -28.97
C ASP A 32 -12.37 -16.27 -27.79
N LYS A 33 -13.31 -15.39 -27.56
CA LYS A 33 -14.33 -15.56 -26.52
C LYS A 33 -15.32 -16.71 -26.79
N ASN A 34 -15.40 -17.17 -28.02
CA ASN A 34 -16.28 -18.26 -28.46
C ASN A 34 -15.49 -19.59 -28.58
N GLU A 35 -14.27 -19.63 -28.01
CA GLU A 35 -13.36 -20.77 -28.00
C GLU A 35 -12.82 -21.16 -29.40
N ASN A 36 -12.95 -20.31 -30.41
CA ASN A 36 -12.33 -20.52 -31.70
C ASN A 36 -10.84 -20.21 -31.62
N LYS A 37 -10.00 -21.05 -32.26
CA LYS A 37 -8.56 -20.84 -32.28
C LYS A 37 -8.19 -19.60 -33.09
N VAL A 38 -7.37 -18.75 -32.50
CA VAL A 38 -6.87 -17.51 -33.11
C VAL A 38 -5.42 -17.70 -33.53
N ASP A 39 -5.09 -17.26 -34.76
CA ASP A 39 -3.71 -17.30 -35.26
C ASP A 39 -2.76 -16.49 -34.34
N ALA A 40 -1.58 -17.03 -34.09
CA ALA A 40 -0.60 -16.43 -33.21
C ALA A 40 -0.10 -15.03 -33.69
N LYS A 41 -0.11 -14.79 -35.04
CA LYS A 41 0.23 -13.49 -35.61
C LYS A 41 -0.83 -12.44 -35.25
N VAL A 42 -2.11 -12.81 -35.33
CA VAL A 42 -3.24 -11.94 -34.92
C VAL A 42 -3.17 -11.65 -33.43
N ALA A 43 -2.93 -12.66 -32.59
CA ALA A 43 -2.79 -12.48 -31.15
C ALA A 43 -1.61 -11.56 -30.79
N LYS A 44 -0.47 -11.66 -31.51
CA LYS A 44 0.71 -10.81 -31.30
C LYS A 44 0.40 -9.31 -31.49
N VAL A 45 -0.46 -8.94 -32.41
CA VAL A 45 -0.88 -7.53 -32.59
C VAL A 45 -1.47 -6.96 -31.31
N HIS A 46 -2.26 -7.75 -30.58
CA HIS A 46 -2.87 -7.32 -29.31
C HIS A 46 -1.91 -7.40 -28.11
N LEU A 47 -0.83 -8.17 -28.22
CA LEU A 47 0.24 -8.28 -27.22
C LEU A 47 1.29 -7.18 -27.34
N GLU A 48 1.36 -6.48 -28.46
CA GLU A 48 2.34 -5.45 -28.71
C GLU A 48 2.35 -4.38 -27.61
N GLY A 49 3.54 -4.11 -27.02
CA GLY A 49 3.70 -3.18 -25.92
C GLY A 49 3.19 -3.65 -24.55
N LEU A 50 2.69 -4.92 -24.46
CA LEU A 50 2.28 -5.54 -23.21
C LEU A 50 3.33 -6.54 -22.73
N TYR A 51 3.82 -6.35 -21.50
CA TYR A 51 4.58 -7.39 -20.82
C TYR A 51 3.65 -8.23 -19.94
N ILE A 52 3.47 -9.49 -20.31
CA ILE A 52 2.72 -10.49 -19.55
C ILE A 52 3.70 -11.56 -19.08
N PRO A 53 3.91 -11.72 -17.76
CA PRO A 53 4.80 -12.75 -17.24
C PRO A 53 4.48 -14.13 -17.84
N PRO A 54 5.50 -14.88 -18.29
CA PRO A 54 5.29 -16.20 -18.88
C PRO A 54 4.53 -17.18 -17.98
N ALA A 55 4.80 -17.12 -16.66
CA ALA A 55 4.18 -17.97 -15.65
C ALA A 55 2.70 -17.65 -15.35
N TYR A 56 2.09 -16.65 -16.01
CA TYR A 56 0.66 -16.38 -15.83
C TYR A 56 -0.17 -17.32 -16.69
N GLU A 57 -1.16 -17.91 -16.06
CA GLU A 57 -2.14 -18.83 -16.67
C GLU A 57 -3.45 -18.13 -16.99
N ASP A 58 -4.25 -18.71 -17.90
CA ASP A 58 -5.58 -18.22 -18.30
C ASP A 58 -5.63 -16.73 -18.59
N VAL A 59 -4.68 -16.24 -19.39
CA VAL A 59 -4.53 -14.81 -19.64
C VAL A 59 -5.53 -14.32 -20.65
N LYS A 60 -6.48 -13.50 -20.23
CA LYS A 60 -7.40 -12.77 -21.10
C LYS A 60 -6.77 -11.45 -21.53
N ILE A 61 -6.61 -11.25 -22.82
CA ILE A 61 -6.03 -10.07 -23.45
C ILE A 61 -7.16 -9.28 -24.09
N ASN A 62 -7.33 -8.04 -23.69
CA ASN A 62 -8.39 -7.18 -24.20
C ASN A 62 -8.08 -6.75 -25.64
N ILE A 63 -9.03 -6.96 -26.54
CA ILE A 63 -8.92 -6.53 -27.93
C ILE A 63 -8.89 -5.00 -28.03
N ASN A 64 -9.63 -4.30 -27.16
CA ASN A 64 -9.64 -2.86 -27.11
C ASN A 64 -8.43 -2.30 -26.36
N LYS A 65 -7.41 -1.86 -27.11
CA LYS A 65 -6.17 -1.25 -26.57
C LYS A 65 -6.42 0.09 -25.82
N LYS A 66 -7.59 0.70 -25.95
CA LYS A 66 -7.96 1.94 -25.22
C LYS A 66 -8.56 1.63 -23.84
N SER A 67 -8.88 0.38 -23.56
CA SER A 67 -9.45 -0.05 -22.28
C SER A 67 -8.51 0.22 -21.11
N LYS A 68 -9.09 0.42 -19.93
CA LYS A 68 -8.36 0.61 -18.67
C LYS A 68 -7.51 -0.61 -18.28
N VAL A 69 -8.07 -1.81 -18.45
CA VAL A 69 -7.40 -3.09 -18.20
C VAL A 69 -7.11 -3.73 -19.56
N LEU A 70 -5.84 -3.98 -19.83
CA LEU A 70 -5.38 -4.55 -21.09
C LEU A 70 -5.22 -6.07 -21.04
N ALA A 71 -4.90 -6.62 -19.87
CA ALA A 71 -4.92 -8.06 -19.67
C ALA A 71 -5.20 -8.44 -18.21
N ILE A 72 -5.73 -9.65 -18.02
CA ILE A 72 -5.92 -10.29 -16.72
C ILE A 72 -5.38 -11.70 -16.83
N GLY A 73 -4.47 -12.10 -15.94
CA GLY A 73 -3.95 -13.47 -15.85
C GLY A 73 -3.86 -13.93 -14.42
N TYR A 74 -3.58 -15.19 -14.19
CA TYR A 74 -3.42 -15.75 -12.85
C TYR A 74 -1.96 -16.11 -12.59
N ASP A 75 -1.44 -15.69 -11.45
CA ASP A 75 -0.10 -16.08 -11.05
C ASP A 75 -0.07 -17.53 -10.51
N THR A 76 1.13 -18.06 -10.24
CA THR A 76 1.35 -19.42 -9.73
C THR A 76 0.61 -19.74 -8.42
N LYS A 77 0.06 -18.75 -7.72
CA LYS A 77 -0.78 -18.90 -6.53
C LYS A 77 -2.27 -18.76 -6.83
N GLY A 78 -2.68 -18.78 -8.10
CA GLY A 78 -4.06 -18.64 -8.54
C GLY A 78 -4.68 -17.25 -8.29
N ARG A 79 -3.84 -16.21 -8.11
CA ARG A 79 -4.31 -14.84 -7.85
C ARG A 79 -4.41 -14.06 -9.14
N ALA A 80 -5.55 -13.43 -9.37
CA ALA A 80 -5.74 -12.55 -10.52
C ALA A 80 -4.76 -11.37 -10.51
N GLN A 81 -4.04 -11.18 -11.60
CA GLN A 81 -3.10 -10.11 -11.86
C GLN A 81 -3.60 -9.28 -13.04
N TYR A 82 -3.62 -7.96 -12.86
CA TYR A 82 -4.17 -7.02 -13.84
C TYR A 82 -3.06 -6.23 -14.51
N ILE A 83 -3.07 -6.16 -15.84
CA ILE A 83 -2.19 -5.30 -16.63
C ILE A 83 -3.00 -4.10 -17.10
N TYR A 84 -2.61 -2.93 -16.63
CA TYR A 84 -3.31 -1.68 -16.90
C TYR A 84 -2.69 -0.91 -18.05
N ASN A 85 -3.52 -0.16 -18.76
CA ASN A 85 -3.09 0.80 -19.76
C ASN A 85 -2.17 1.87 -19.15
N LYS A 86 -1.02 2.14 -19.79
CA LYS A 86 -0.02 3.10 -19.31
C LYS A 86 -0.61 4.53 -19.15
N LYS A 87 -1.41 4.99 -20.14
CA LYS A 87 -2.09 6.31 -20.07
C LYS A 87 -3.01 6.39 -18.86
N HIS A 88 -3.79 5.33 -18.61
CA HIS A 88 -4.67 5.26 -17.44
C HIS A 88 -3.88 5.27 -16.12
N THR A 89 -2.78 4.52 -16.05
CA THR A 89 -1.90 4.47 -14.85
C THR A 89 -1.27 5.83 -14.57
N LYS A 90 -0.84 6.57 -15.62
CA LYS A 90 -0.29 7.93 -15.50
C LYS A 90 -1.36 8.89 -14.93
N LYS A 91 -2.55 8.93 -15.53
CA LYS A 91 -3.66 9.76 -15.05
C LYS A 91 -4.06 9.46 -13.59
N GLN A 92 -4.06 8.16 -13.20
CA GLN A 92 -4.30 7.78 -11.80
C GLN A 92 -3.19 8.24 -10.85
N SER A 93 -1.94 8.25 -11.31
CA SER A 93 -0.83 8.74 -10.51
C SER A 93 -0.95 10.24 -10.27
N GLU A 94 -1.23 11.01 -11.30
CA GLU A 94 -1.47 12.47 -11.20
C GLU A 94 -2.63 12.78 -10.24
N SER A 95 -3.77 12.13 -10.43
CA SER A 95 -4.93 12.27 -9.53
C SER A 95 -4.61 11.91 -8.09
N LYS A 96 -3.80 10.88 -7.87
CA LYS A 96 -3.37 10.45 -6.53
C LYS A 96 -2.57 11.55 -5.82
N TYR A 97 -1.62 12.19 -6.50
CA TYR A 97 -0.79 13.21 -5.86
C TYR A 97 -1.54 14.53 -5.68
N LYS A 98 -2.44 14.91 -6.60
CA LYS A 98 -3.38 16.00 -6.37
C LYS A 98 -4.22 15.78 -5.09
N HIS A 99 -4.74 14.56 -4.93
CA HIS A 99 -5.46 14.17 -3.71
C HIS A 99 -4.57 14.16 -2.45
N MET A 100 -3.25 14.04 -2.58
CA MET A 100 -2.33 14.18 -1.45
C MET A 100 -2.18 15.62 -0.96
N ILE A 101 -2.40 16.63 -1.82
CA ILE A 101 -2.46 18.04 -1.40
C ILE A 101 -3.66 18.24 -0.47
N GLU A 102 -4.85 17.79 -0.90
CA GLU A 102 -6.08 17.83 -0.08
C GLU A 102 -5.90 17.12 1.27
N PHE A 103 -5.18 15.97 1.26
CA PHE A 103 -4.84 15.27 2.48
C PHE A 103 -3.92 16.09 3.39
N GLY A 104 -2.92 16.78 2.83
CA GLY A 104 -2.00 17.66 3.54
C GLY A 104 -2.71 18.82 4.23
N GLU A 105 -3.63 19.48 3.53
CA GLU A 105 -4.48 20.55 4.07
C GLU A 105 -5.32 20.08 5.26
N SER A 106 -5.85 18.85 5.15
CA SER A 106 -6.66 18.23 6.21
C SER A 106 -5.81 17.62 7.35
N TYR A 107 -4.50 17.46 7.16
CA TYR A 107 -3.63 16.66 8.05
C TYR A 107 -3.64 17.16 9.50
N LYS A 108 -3.51 18.48 9.72
CA LYS A 108 -3.54 19.07 11.06
C LYS A 108 -4.85 18.79 11.78
N LYS A 109 -5.98 18.91 11.08
CA LYS A 109 -7.33 18.61 11.58
C LYS A 109 -7.47 17.13 11.96
N ILE A 110 -6.99 16.24 11.10
CA ILE A 110 -7.00 14.78 11.34
C ILE A 110 -6.20 14.45 12.59
N ILE A 111 -4.96 14.97 12.73
CA ILE A 111 -4.09 14.71 13.88
C ILE A 111 -4.69 15.25 15.18
N LYS A 112 -5.31 16.44 15.15
CA LYS A 112 -6.00 17.03 16.32
C LYS A 112 -7.12 16.11 16.80
N GLN A 113 -7.95 15.59 15.89
CA GLN A 113 -9.04 14.68 16.25
C GLN A 113 -8.53 13.33 16.75
N ILE A 114 -7.52 12.74 16.10
CA ILE A 114 -6.88 11.50 16.56
C ILE A 114 -6.33 11.67 17.98
N ASN A 115 -5.68 12.79 18.27
CA ASN A 115 -5.18 13.08 19.61
C ASN A 115 -6.33 13.21 20.62
N LYS A 116 -7.40 13.96 20.29
CA LYS A 116 -8.60 14.08 21.13
C LYS A 116 -9.14 12.70 21.48
N ASP A 117 -9.39 11.85 20.48
CA ASP A 117 -9.98 10.52 20.70
C ASP A 117 -9.04 9.57 21.47
N LEU A 118 -7.71 9.72 21.29
CA LEU A 118 -6.71 8.96 22.06
C LEU A 118 -6.77 9.24 23.56
N TYR A 119 -7.21 10.45 23.96
CA TYR A 119 -7.31 10.88 25.33
C TYR A 119 -8.68 10.65 25.94
N THR A 120 -9.72 10.25 25.19
CA THR A 120 -11.05 9.95 25.76
C THR A 120 -10.97 8.84 26.81
N GLU A 121 -11.88 8.86 27.76
CA GLU A 121 -12.00 7.81 28.76
C GLU A 121 -12.71 6.57 28.18
N GLY A 122 -12.60 5.46 28.90
CA GLY A 122 -13.24 4.20 28.50
C GLY A 122 -12.57 3.51 27.29
N GLU A 123 -13.16 2.40 26.87
CA GLU A 123 -12.72 1.55 25.74
C GLU A 123 -13.61 1.79 24.51
N THR A 124 -13.75 3.06 24.11
CA THR A 124 -14.60 3.46 23.00
C THR A 124 -14.02 3.02 21.64
N LYS A 125 -14.92 2.87 20.65
CA LYS A 125 -14.53 2.54 19.28
C LYS A 125 -13.54 3.58 18.71
N ASN A 126 -13.81 4.87 18.90
CA ASN A 126 -12.97 5.95 18.39
C ASN A 126 -11.58 5.96 19.04
N LYS A 127 -11.48 5.68 20.34
CA LYS A 127 -10.19 5.54 21.02
C LYS A 127 -9.34 4.41 20.44
N GLN A 128 -9.95 3.27 20.16
CA GLN A 128 -9.24 2.14 19.54
C GLN A 128 -8.79 2.50 18.10
N ILE A 129 -9.65 3.17 17.32
CA ILE A 129 -9.28 3.68 16.00
C ILE A 129 -8.14 4.70 16.08
N ALA A 130 -8.19 5.65 17.01
CA ALA A 130 -7.12 6.62 17.23
C ALA A 130 -5.79 5.94 17.61
N THR A 131 -5.85 4.89 18.45
CA THR A 131 -4.68 4.08 18.82
C THR A 131 -4.08 3.39 17.57
N ILE A 132 -4.91 2.78 16.73
CA ILE A 132 -4.51 2.18 15.44
C ILE A 132 -3.85 3.23 14.55
N LEU A 133 -4.48 4.39 14.37
CA LEU A 133 -3.99 5.46 13.50
C LEU A 133 -2.65 6.02 13.99
N LYS A 134 -2.44 6.17 15.30
CA LYS A 134 -1.14 6.54 15.87
C LYS A 134 -0.05 5.55 15.51
N ILE A 135 -0.33 4.24 15.53
CA ILE A 135 0.63 3.22 15.10
C ILE A 135 0.88 3.32 13.59
N VAL A 136 -0.17 3.48 12.77
CA VAL A 136 -0.03 3.65 11.32
C VAL A 136 0.85 4.85 10.98
N ILE A 137 0.66 5.98 11.66
CA ILE A 137 1.41 7.22 11.45
C ILE A 137 2.88 7.06 11.84
N ASN A 138 3.15 6.51 13.03
CA ASN A 138 4.51 6.40 13.54
C ASN A 138 5.33 5.30 12.85
N CYS A 139 4.69 4.15 12.54
CA CYS A 139 5.37 2.96 12.04
C CYS A 139 5.20 2.75 10.52
N CYS A 140 4.41 3.57 9.85
CA CYS A 140 4.11 3.40 8.43
C CYS A 140 3.59 2.00 8.06
N PHE A 141 2.98 1.28 9.00
CA PHE A 141 2.42 -0.05 8.76
C PHE A 141 1.14 -0.02 7.92
N ARG A 142 0.85 -1.13 7.24
CA ARG A 142 -0.45 -1.32 6.58
C ARG A 142 -1.52 -1.61 7.61
N ILE A 143 -2.76 -1.18 7.32
CA ILE A 143 -3.89 -1.38 8.24
C ILE A 143 -4.22 -2.85 8.50
N GLY A 144 -4.04 -3.73 7.51
CA GLY A 144 -4.44 -5.14 7.59
C GLY A 144 -5.87 -5.38 7.08
N ASN A 145 -6.21 -6.67 6.93
CA ASN A 145 -7.53 -7.11 6.50
C ASN A 145 -7.77 -8.52 7.05
N ASP A 146 -8.98 -8.79 7.55
CA ASP A 146 -9.34 -10.06 8.18
C ASP A 146 -9.23 -11.25 7.22
N LYS A 147 -9.57 -11.07 5.94
CA LYS A 147 -9.42 -12.10 4.91
C LYS A 147 -7.97 -12.57 4.81
N TYR A 148 -7.02 -11.65 4.64
CA TYR A 148 -5.60 -12.00 4.53
C TYR A 148 -5.01 -12.55 5.82
N MET A 149 -5.50 -12.12 6.98
CA MET A 149 -5.11 -12.69 8.25
C MET A 149 -5.51 -14.17 8.36
N LYS A 150 -6.75 -14.50 7.98
CA LYS A 150 -7.30 -15.87 8.02
C LYS A 150 -6.61 -16.78 7.00
N GLU A 151 -6.51 -16.32 5.74
CA GLU A 151 -6.01 -17.14 4.63
C GLU A 151 -4.48 -17.28 4.61
N ASN A 152 -3.76 -16.23 5.01
CA ASN A 152 -2.29 -16.17 4.82
C ASN A 152 -1.52 -15.90 6.12
N LYS A 153 -2.17 -15.87 7.28
CA LYS A 153 -1.57 -15.48 8.56
C LYS A 153 -0.76 -14.17 8.45
N SER A 154 -1.23 -13.25 7.59
CA SER A 154 -0.59 -11.99 7.27
C SER A 154 -1.30 -10.85 7.99
N TYR A 155 -0.60 -10.17 8.87
CA TYR A 155 -1.16 -9.16 9.77
C TYR A 155 -0.95 -7.73 9.25
N GLY A 156 -1.71 -6.80 9.82
CA GLY A 156 -1.53 -5.36 9.77
C GLY A 156 -2.11 -4.76 11.04
N VAL A 157 -2.07 -3.42 11.20
CA VAL A 157 -2.33 -2.82 12.51
C VAL A 157 -3.69 -3.21 13.10
N SER A 158 -4.77 -3.18 12.31
CA SER A 158 -6.10 -3.55 12.82
C SER A 158 -6.24 -5.03 13.14
N THR A 159 -5.36 -5.89 12.63
CA THR A 159 -5.39 -7.34 12.85
C THR A 159 -4.30 -7.85 13.78
N LEU A 160 -3.55 -6.95 14.44
CA LEU A 160 -2.53 -7.34 15.41
C LEU A 160 -3.11 -8.13 16.56
N LEU A 161 -2.36 -9.15 16.98
CA LEU A 161 -2.62 -9.89 18.20
C LEU A 161 -1.83 -9.26 19.37
N SER A 162 -2.26 -9.53 20.59
CA SER A 162 -1.58 -9.04 21.80
C SER A 162 -0.09 -9.41 21.84
N LYS A 163 0.27 -10.62 21.38
CA LYS A 163 1.67 -11.09 21.33
C LYS A 163 2.59 -10.25 20.43
N HIS A 164 2.06 -9.60 19.40
CA HIS A 164 2.84 -8.79 18.46
C HIS A 164 3.35 -7.47 19.06
N VAL A 165 2.88 -7.12 20.25
CA VAL A 165 3.22 -5.83 20.90
C VAL A 165 3.83 -6.08 22.27
N LYS A 166 5.06 -5.59 22.47
CA LYS A 166 5.74 -5.57 23.77
C LYS A 166 5.84 -4.13 24.27
N ILE A 167 5.66 -3.92 25.57
CA ILE A 167 5.66 -2.57 26.16
C ILE A 167 6.58 -2.57 27.38
N ASN A 168 7.60 -1.71 27.33
CA ASN A 168 8.49 -1.43 28.45
C ASN A 168 8.48 0.08 28.74
N LYS A 169 8.03 0.49 29.93
CA LYS A 169 7.80 1.90 30.28
C LYS A 169 6.99 2.62 29.18
N ASN A 170 7.54 3.60 28.51
CA ASN A 170 6.90 4.33 27.41
C ASN A 170 7.27 3.80 26.01
N ASN A 171 8.15 2.79 25.98
CA ASN A 171 8.61 2.19 24.72
C ASN A 171 7.68 1.05 24.31
N ILE A 172 7.22 1.09 23.09
CA ILE A 172 6.35 0.11 22.45
C ILE A 172 7.15 -0.51 21.32
N SER A 173 7.34 -1.83 21.35
CA SER A 173 7.95 -2.60 20.28
C SER A 173 6.87 -3.44 19.60
N ILE A 174 6.74 -3.30 18.30
CA ILE A 174 5.76 -4.01 17.48
C ILE A 174 6.52 -4.87 16.48
N ASP A 175 6.18 -6.16 16.39
CA ASP A 175 6.84 -7.14 15.53
C ASP A 175 5.83 -8.18 15.03
N PHE A 176 5.66 -8.26 13.70
CA PHE A 176 4.71 -9.19 13.08
C PHE A 176 5.06 -9.47 11.62
N ILE A 177 4.53 -10.57 11.09
CA ILE A 177 4.62 -10.91 9.67
C ILE A 177 3.46 -10.26 8.92
N GLY A 178 3.79 -9.38 7.98
CA GLY A 178 2.84 -8.65 7.16
C GLY A 178 2.69 -9.18 5.74
N LYS A 179 2.18 -8.33 4.86
CA LYS A 179 1.92 -8.67 3.44
C LYS A 179 3.13 -9.30 2.75
N LYS A 180 2.92 -10.42 2.06
CA LYS A 180 3.95 -11.21 1.34
C LYS A 180 5.02 -11.83 2.24
N GLY A 181 4.71 -12.10 3.52
CA GLY A 181 5.66 -12.70 4.46
C GLY A 181 6.73 -11.71 4.98
N VAL A 182 6.62 -10.43 4.69
CA VAL A 182 7.60 -9.42 5.12
C VAL A 182 7.44 -9.17 6.61
N ARG A 183 8.53 -9.30 7.38
CA ARG A 183 8.58 -8.93 8.78
C ARG A 183 8.52 -7.42 8.93
N ASN A 184 7.60 -6.94 9.77
CA ASN A 184 7.39 -5.54 10.07
C ASN A 184 7.76 -5.29 11.53
N GLN A 185 8.73 -4.41 11.76
CA GLN A 185 9.22 -4.06 13.09
C GLN A 185 9.20 -2.54 13.27
N CYS A 186 8.82 -2.07 14.46
CA CYS A 186 8.82 -0.66 14.79
C CYS A 186 8.94 -0.48 16.30
N LYS A 187 9.69 0.55 16.70
CA LYS A 187 9.76 1.01 18.09
C LYS A 187 9.18 2.43 18.18
N VAL A 188 8.28 2.65 19.12
CA VAL A 188 7.63 3.96 19.35
C VAL A 188 7.79 4.31 20.82
N ASN A 189 8.27 5.51 21.12
CA ASN A 189 8.24 6.07 22.47
C ASN A 189 7.04 7.02 22.57
N ASN A 190 6.02 6.63 23.34
CA ASN A 190 4.83 7.46 23.55
C ASN A 190 4.10 7.06 24.83
N LYS A 191 4.10 7.95 25.83
CA LYS A 191 3.51 7.73 27.17
C LYS A 191 2.02 7.38 27.10
N LYS A 192 1.21 8.11 26.32
CA LYS A 192 -0.24 7.88 26.23
C LYS A 192 -0.57 6.60 25.51
N LEU A 193 0.09 6.36 24.37
CA LEU A 193 -0.11 5.16 23.59
C LEU A 193 0.28 3.90 24.38
N SER A 194 1.42 3.92 25.08
CA SER A 194 1.85 2.80 25.92
C SER A 194 0.88 2.53 27.09
N LYS A 195 0.34 3.60 27.73
CA LYS A 195 -0.68 3.47 28.79
C LYS A 195 -1.94 2.78 28.26
N ASN A 196 -2.46 3.24 27.13
CA ASN A 196 -3.65 2.67 26.50
C ASN A 196 -3.46 1.19 26.13
N LEU A 197 -2.34 0.87 25.44
CA LEU A 197 -2.04 -0.50 25.03
C LEU A 197 -1.80 -1.43 26.22
N ARG A 198 -1.12 -0.95 27.27
CA ARG A 198 -0.89 -1.73 28.50
C ARG A 198 -2.20 -2.07 29.19
N LYS A 199 -3.11 -1.08 29.33
CA LYS A 199 -4.45 -1.32 29.88
C LYS A 199 -5.17 -2.39 29.08
N LYS A 200 -5.17 -2.31 27.76
CA LYS A 200 -5.80 -3.28 26.87
C LYS A 200 -5.20 -4.69 27.02
N LYS A 201 -3.88 -4.82 27.03
CA LYS A 201 -3.19 -6.12 27.13
C LYS A 201 -3.45 -6.85 28.44
N ARG A 202 -3.80 -6.14 29.53
CA ARG A 202 -4.16 -6.75 30.81
C ARG A 202 -5.49 -7.52 30.79
N THR A 203 -6.36 -7.18 29.83
CA THR A 203 -7.74 -7.72 29.72
C THR A 203 -7.90 -8.77 28.62
N ILE A 204 -6.82 -9.15 27.94
CA ILE A 204 -6.84 -10.09 26.81
C ILE A 204 -5.65 -11.06 26.85
N LYS A 205 -5.81 -12.24 26.24
CA LYS A 205 -4.74 -13.25 26.10
C LYS A 205 -3.75 -12.87 24.99
N LYS A 206 -2.60 -13.59 24.93
CA LYS A 206 -1.55 -13.33 23.92
C LYS A 206 -2.04 -13.50 22.48
N GLU A 207 -2.91 -14.47 22.24
CA GLU A 207 -3.45 -14.79 20.91
C GLU A 207 -4.71 -13.98 20.53
N ASP A 208 -5.22 -13.18 21.46
CA ASP A 208 -6.42 -12.38 21.18
C ASP A 208 -6.09 -11.16 20.31
N ARG A 209 -7.10 -10.70 19.58
CA ARG A 209 -7.07 -9.44 18.82
C ARG A 209 -6.80 -8.27 19.76
N LEU A 210 -5.80 -7.48 19.43
CA LEU A 210 -5.42 -6.33 20.27
C LEU A 210 -6.47 -5.21 20.23
N PHE A 211 -7.08 -4.97 19.07
CA PHE A 211 -7.99 -3.85 18.87
C PHE A 211 -9.44 -4.30 18.82
N THR A 212 -10.07 -4.25 19.98
CA THR A 212 -11.51 -4.52 20.16
C THR A 212 -12.15 -3.38 20.96
N TYR A 213 -13.44 -3.16 20.79
CA TYR A 213 -14.21 -2.23 21.59
C TYR A 213 -15.44 -2.91 22.17
N ARG A 214 -15.92 -2.39 23.32
CA ARG A 214 -17.11 -2.91 23.98
C ARG A 214 -18.33 -2.11 23.53
N LYS A 215 -19.39 -2.81 23.12
CA LYS A 215 -20.72 -2.23 22.84
C LYS A 215 -21.76 -3.08 23.55
N LYS A 216 -22.53 -2.46 24.45
CA LYS A 216 -23.37 -3.19 25.44
C LYS A 216 -22.44 -4.19 26.18
N ASN A 217 -22.81 -5.44 26.28
CA ASN A 217 -22.03 -6.49 26.97
C ASN A 217 -21.18 -7.35 26.05
N ARG A 218 -20.94 -6.93 24.79
CA ARG A 218 -20.16 -7.71 23.80
C ARG A 218 -18.93 -6.95 23.31
N TYR A 219 -17.88 -7.68 22.99
CA TYR A 219 -16.67 -7.16 22.34
C TYR A 219 -16.73 -7.38 20.84
N TYR A 220 -16.28 -6.37 20.09
CA TYR A 220 -16.24 -6.36 18.64
C TYR A 220 -14.85 -5.95 18.16
N ASP A 221 -14.35 -6.65 17.16
CA ASP A 221 -13.09 -6.30 16.51
C ASP A 221 -13.18 -4.98 15.74
N ILE A 222 -12.14 -4.16 15.83
CA ILE A 222 -11.97 -3.04 14.91
C ILE A 222 -11.49 -3.56 13.56
N LYS A 223 -12.30 -3.33 12.51
CA LYS A 223 -11.98 -3.71 11.13
C LYS A 223 -11.30 -2.56 10.39
N CYS A 224 -10.56 -2.88 9.32
CA CYS A 224 -9.97 -1.86 8.45
C CYS A 224 -11.02 -0.90 7.86
N THR A 225 -12.23 -1.39 7.62
CA THR A 225 -13.37 -0.57 7.16
C THR A 225 -13.80 0.46 8.17
N ASP A 226 -13.75 0.15 9.47
CA ASP A 226 -14.10 1.10 10.55
C ASP A 226 -13.10 2.25 10.57
N VAL A 227 -11.79 1.94 10.45
CA VAL A 227 -10.73 2.93 10.45
C VAL A 227 -10.82 3.84 9.22
N ASN A 228 -11.08 3.27 8.04
CA ASN A 228 -11.25 4.07 6.83
C ASN A 228 -12.57 4.89 6.87
N LYS A 229 -13.65 4.37 7.46
CA LYS A 229 -14.89 5.14 7.67
C LYS A 229 -14.66 6.33 8.60
N TYR A 230 -13.88 6.16 9.67
CA TYR A 230 -13.49 7.25 10.55
C TYR A 230 -12.73 8.36 9.78
N LEU A 231 -11.83 8.01 8.87
CA LEU A 231 -11.09 9.00 8.08
C LEU A 231 -11.95 9.76 7.06
N LYS A 232 -13.04 9.16 6.59
CA LYS A 232 -13.95 9.80 5.61
C LYS A 232 -14.64 11.07 6.13
N GLN A 233 -14.71 11.30 7.43
CA GLN A 233 -15.24 12.56 7.99
C GLN A 233 -14.37 13.79 7.67
N PHE A 234 -13.12 13.58 7.23
CA PHE A 234 -12.17 14.64 6.88
C PHE A 234 -12.01 14.82 5.36
N GLY A 235 -12.54 13.91 4.56
CA GLY A 235 -12.41 13.83 3.12
C GLY A 235 -12.39 12.38 2.65
N ASN A 236 -12.24 12.15 1.36
CA ASN A 236 -12.19 10.77 0.83
C ASN A 236 -10.85 10.07 1.14
N PHE A 237 -10.47 10.05 2.41
CA PHE A 237 -9.18 9.55 2.87
C PHE A 237 -9.26 8.13 3.42
N THR A 238 -8.12 7.45 3.36
CA THR A 238 -7.90 6.11 3.90
C THR A 238 -6.54 6.03 4.61
N THR A 239 -6.30 4.98 5.36
CA THR A 239 -5.01 4.73 5.99
C THR A 239 -3.83 4.67 5.01
N LYS A 240 -4.08 4.38 3.73
CA LYS A 240 -3.04 4.40 2.68
C LYS A 240 -2.48 5.80 2.45
N ASN A 241 -3.29 6.84 2.63
CA ASN A 241 -2.87 8.23 2.44
C ASN A 241 -1.74 8.60 3.41
N PHE A 242 -1.80 8.19 4.69
CA PHE A 242 -0.71 8.39 5.64
C PHE A 242 0.62 7.79 5.18
N ARG A 243 0.60 6.62 4.56
CA ARG A 243 1.83 5.98 4.08
C ARG A 243 2.44 6.74 2.90
N THR A 244 1.60 7.23 1.99
CA THR A 244 2.05 8.06 0.86
C THR A 244 2.56 9.40 1.37
N TRP A 245 1.83 10.05 2.28
CA TRP A 245 2.23 11.30 2.91
C TRP A 245 3.58 11.17 3.62
N ASN A 246 3.70 10.22 4.55
CA ASN A 246 4.92 9.99 5.30
C ASN A 246 6.12 9.66 4.40
N ALA A 247 5.91 8.94 3.29
CA ALA A 247 6.97 8.64 2.33
C ALA A 247 7.55 9.92 1.70
N ASN A 248 6.67 10.86 1.31
CA ASN A 248 7.09 12.11 0.68
C ASN A 248 7.71 13.08 1.69
N ILE A 249 7.12 13.21 2.89
CA ILE A 249 7.72 14.03 3.96
C ILE A 249 9.10 13.51 4.36
N GLU A 250 9.26 12.19 4.48
CA GLU A 250 10.56 11.59 4.80
C GLU A 250 11.57 11.80 3.68
N LEU A 251 11.16 11.66 2.40
CA LEU A 251 12.01 11.95 1.26
C LEU A 251 12.51 13.39 1.31
N ILE A 252 11.60 14.36 1.44
CA ILE A 252 11.94 15.79 1.53
C ILE A 252 12.89 16.04 2.72
N SER A 253 12.53 15.54 3.91
CA SER A 253 13.35 15.72 5.11
C SER A 253 14.77 15.15 4.97
N LEU A 254 14.93 14.01 4.31
CA LEU A 254 16.25 13.40 4.09
C LEU A 254 17.06 14.13 3.01
N LEU A 255 16.41 14.71 2.00
CA LEU A 255 17.09 15.51 0.98
C LEU A 255 17.54 16.88 1.53
N LEU A 256 16.72 17.49 2.39
CA LEU A 256 17.05 18.78 3.02
C LEU A 256 18.16 18.70 4.09
N LYS A 257 18.43 17.52 4.66
CA LYS A 257 19.49 17.34 5.66
C LYS A 257 20.90 17.54 5.14
N ASP A 258 21.11 17.36 3.85
CA ASP A 258 22.38 17.64 3.21
C ASP A 258 22.31 19.08 2.66
N ASP A 259 22.76 20.03 3.45
CA ASP A 259 22.62 21.49 3.29
C ASP A 259 23.35 22.09 2.06
N GLN A 260 23.68 21.30 1.06
CA GLN A 260 24.34 21.77 -0.17
C GLN A 260 23.30 22.15 -1.20
N GLU A 261 23.01 23.45 -1.33
CA GLU A 261 22.24 24.00 -2.47
C GLU A 261 22.87 23.64 -3.83
N ASP A 262 24.19 23.45 -3.85
CA ASP A 262 24.92 22.86 -4.96
C ASP A 262 25.00 21.35 -4.80
N SER A 263 23.95 20.66 -5.22
CA SER A 263 23.85 19.20 -5.17
C SER A 263 24.77 18.52 -6.20
N GLY A 264 25.69 19.25 -6.83
CA GLY A 264 26.69 18.73 -7.77
C GLY A 264 26.07 18.24 -9.09
N THR A 265 26.74 17.30 -9.74
CA THR A 265 26.33 16.77 -11.05
C THR A 265 25.02 15.98 -10.97
N LEU A 266 24.29 15.87 -12.08
CA LEU A 266 23.08 15.04 -12.21
C LEU A 266 23.31 13.59 -11.74
N SER A 267 24.51 13.05 -11.98
CA SER A 267 24.88 11.71 -11.52
C SER A 267 24.91 11.62 -10.00
N LYS A 268 25.51 12.59 -9.30
CA LYS A 268 25.54 12.67 -7.84
C LYS A 268 24.09 12.78 -7.27
N ARG A 269 23.26 13.65 -7.86
CA ARG A 269 21.85 13.80 -7.46
C ARG A 269 21.05 12.49 -7.64
N ASN A 270 21.25 11.79 -8.77
CA ASN A 270 20.60 10.48 -8.98
C ASN A 270 21.05 9.44 -7.95
N LYS A 271 22.34 9.38 -7.61
CA LYS A 271 22.87 8.51 -6.54
C LYS A 271 22.17 8.83 -5.22
N LYS A 272 22.10 10.12 -4.84
CA LYS A 272 21.44 10.58 -3.62
C LYS A 272 19.95 10.19 -3.56
N ILE A 273 19.19 10.46 -4.62
CA ILE A 273 17.78 10.03 -4.72
C ILE A 273 17.66 8.51 -4.49
N ASN A 274 18.54 7.74 -5.09
CA ASN A 274 18.53 6.29 -4.95
C ASN A 274 18.77 5.82 -3.51
N GLU A 275 19.65 6.47 -2.78
CA GLU A 275 19.96 6.21 -1.37
C GLU A 275 18.77 6.61 -0.48
N VAL A 276 18.23 7.81 -0.69
CA VAL A 276 17.09 8.33 0.08
C VAL A 276 15.85 7.47 -0.16
N VAL A 277 15.54 7.12 -1.40
CA VAL A 277 14.40 6.22 -1.70
C VAL A 277 14.58 4.85 -1.04
N GLN A 278 15.81 4.33 -0.93
CA GLN A 278 16.09 3.09 -0.21
C GLN A 278 15.78 3.23 1.29
N LYS A 279 16.18 4.34 1.93
CA LYS A 279 15.87 4.63 3.35
C LYS A 279 14.36 4.72 3.59
N VAL A 280 13.65 5.47 2.72
CA VAL A 280 12.19 5.59 2.77
C VAL A 280 11.52 4.21 2.56
N ALA A 281 12.00 3.42 1.62
CA ALA A 281 11.47 2.07 1.36
C ALA A 281 11.60 1.16 2.59
N HIS A 282 12.75 1.20 3.26
CA HIS A 282 12.99 0.46 4.50
C HIS A 282 11.97 0.86 5.59
N LYS A 283 11.77 2.17 5.81
CA LYS A 283 10.78 2.69 6.78
C LYS A 283 9.34 2.25 6.47
N LEU A 284 9.01 2.09 5.18
CA LEU A 284 7.69 1.61 4.73
C LEU A 284 7.59 0.08 4.66
N HIS A 285 8.64 -0.67 4.99
CA HIS A 285 8.70 -2.13 4.81
C HIS A 285 8.34 -2.56 3.38
N ASN A 286 9.00 -1.91 2.42
CA ASN A 286 8.82 -2.14 0.98
C ASN A 286 10.18 -2.29 0.28
N THR A 287 10.16 -2.83 -0.94
CA THR A 287 11.32 -2.72 -1.84
C THR A 287 11.45 -1.31 -2.39
N LYS A 288 12.67 -0.90 -2.76
CA LYS A 288 12.97 0.40 -3.40
C LYS A 288 12.07 0.67 -4.61
N THR A 289 11.96 -0.32 -5.52
CA THR A 289 11.11 -0.21 -6.73
C THR A 289 9.65 0.03 -6.40
N ILE A 290 9.08 -0.71 -5.45
CA ILE A 290 7.68 -0.54 -5.02
C ILE A 290 7.50 0.80 -4.32
N CYS A 291 8.46 1.24 -3.50
CA CYS A 291 8.40 2.54 -2.82
C CYS A 291 8.39 3.68 -3.85
N ARG A 292 9.38 3.73 -4.74
CA ARG A 292 9.50 4.75 -5.79
C ARG A 292 8.25 4.83 -6.65
N LYS A 293 7.75 3.70 -7.15
CA LYS A 293 6.59 3.65 -8.06
C LYS A 293 5.27 4.02 -7.39
N ASN A 294 5.05 3.61 -6.11
CA ASN A 294 3.72 3.65 -5.52
C ASN A 294 3.55 4.65 -4.37
N TYR A 295 4.63 5.22 -3.83
CA TYR A 295 4.55 6.10 -2.66
C TYR A 295 5.24 7.44 -2.85
N ILE A 296 6.29 7.52 -3.66
CA ILE A 296 6.99 8.78 -3.92
C ILE A 296 6.31 9.53 -5.07
N ASP A 297 6.15 10.84 -4.90
CA ASP A 297 5.69 11.74 -5.95
C ASP A 297 6.82 11.93 -6.97
N PRO A 298 6.59 11.60 -8.25
CA PRO A 298 7.58 11.82 -9.31
C PRO A 298 8.02 13.28 -9.42
N TYR A 299 7.12 14.23 -9.13
CA TYR A 299 7.41 15.66 -9.14
C TYR A 299 8.54 16.05 -8.18
N LEU A 300 8.54 15.49 -6.96
CA LEU A 300 9.60 15.75 -5.97
C LEU A 300 10.97 15.28 -6.46
N ILE A 301 11.01 14.11 -7.11
CA ILE A 301 12.25 13.58 -7.68
C ILE A 301 12.71 14.44 -8.85
N ASP A 302 11.80 14.77 -9.76
CA ASP A 302 12.09 15.56 -10.94
C ASP A 302 12.61 16.95 -10.56
N THR A 303 11.93 17.64 -9.64
CA THR A 303 12.35 18.96 -9.16
C THR A 303 13.72 18.91 -8.50
N TYR A 304 14.00 17.91 -7.65
CA TYR A 304 15.31 17.76 -7.03
C TYR A 304 16.43 17.47 -8.06
N LEU A 305 16.14 16.71 -9.12
CA LEU A 305 17.14 16.37 -10.14
C LEU A 305 17.44 17.54 -11.09
N ASN A 306 16.40 18.26 -11.51
CA ASN A 306 16.49 19.21 -12.61
C ASN A 306 16.45 20.68 -12.18
N ASP A 307 15.90 20.98 -10.99
CA ASP A 307 15.78 22.34 -10.45
C ASP A 307 15.93 22.35 -8.94
N THR A 308 17.18 22.14 -8.48
CA THR A 308 17.50 22.06 -7.06
C THR A 308 17.20 23.35 -6.31
N LYS A 309 17.44 24.52 -6.92
CA LYS A 309 17.11 25.82 -6.32
C LYS A 309 15.63 25.90 -5.97
N ARG A 310 14.76 25.54 -6.92
CA ARG A 310 13.31 25.48 -6.69
C ARG A 310 12.94 24.46 -5.60
N PHE A 311 13.60 23.30 -5.59
CA PHE A 311 13.35 22.28 -4.56
C PHE A 311 13.64 22.84 -3.17
N TYR A 312 14.83 23.39 -2.95
CA TYR A 312 15.20 23.98 -1.67
C TYR A 312 14.34 25.20 -1.31
N GLY A 313 14.08 26.12 -2.26
CA GLY A 313 13.22 27.29 -2.00
C GLY A 313 11.75 26.96 -1.71
N THR A 314 11.27 25.77 -2.12
CA THR A 314 9.90 25.33 -1.84
C THR A 314 9.76 24.63 -0.51
N PHE A 315 10.79 23.88 -0.05
CA PHE A 315 10.67 22.96 1.08
C PHE A 315 11.54 23.34 2.29
N LYS A 316 12.49 24.28 2.17
CA LYS A 316 13.25 24.87 3.25
C LYS A 316 12.41 25.92 4.00
#